data_90e197a1301d1dbe0e3a52bf8af7f2d1
#
_entry.id   90e197a1301d1dbe0e3a52bf8af7f2d1
#
_cell.length_a   1.000
_cell.length_b   1.000
_cell.length_c   1.000
_cell.angle_alpha   90.00
_cell.angle_beta   90.00
_cell.angle_gamma   90.00
#
_symmetry.space_group_name_H-M   'P 1'
#
loop_
_entity.id
_entity.type
_entity.pdbx_description
1 polymer ?
#
loop_
_entity_poly.entity_id
_entity_poly.type
_entity_poly.pdbx_seq_one_letter_code
_entity_poly.pdbx_strand_id
1 'polypeptide(L)'
;MAVHRIIEQRAATHGDLTAISAARESLTYRELNQRANAVARHLIANGFRRGSLATVRLPRSPETAVVLLGVLKAGGTYALIDDERGGNESWPPGVSFVQKVDGDELRFLAIDMTGALQHPAQSCANLPILTRGSDVACVLPDRDGAPLVLVPHETIMSLQNRPVLRFAQWTGEPGALDLWIALMLGATVTLGGESLQSAAA
;
A
#
# COMPACT_ATOMS: atom_id res chain seq x y z
N MET A 1 0.57 -6.49 -16.44
CA MET A 1 -0.15 -5.31 -15.92
C MET A 1 0.12 -5.23 -14.43
N ALA A 2 0.04 -4.04 -13.79
CA ALA A 2 0.35 -3.89 -12.37
C ALA A 2 -0.88 -3.37 -11.60
N VAL A 3 -0.98 -3.71 -10.31
CA VAL A 3 -2.09 -3.37 -9.41
C VAL A 3 -2.41 -1.87 -9.43
N HIS A 4 -1.40 -1.01 -9.28
CA HIS A 4 -1.59 0.43 -9.25
C HIS A 4 -2.19 0.99 -10.55
N ARG A 5 -1.95 0.35 -11.70
CA ARG A 5 -2.53 0.78 -12.98
C ARG A 5 -4.04 0.60 -13.04
N ILE A 6 -4.55 -0.46 -12.43
CA ILE A 6 -6.02 -0.67 -12.34
C ILE A 6 -6.63 0.39 -11.43
N ILE A 7 -5.97 0.72 -10.31
CA ILE A 7 -6.44 1.76 -9.39
C ILE A 7 -6.38 3.15 -10.06
N GLU A 8 -5.36 3.44 -10.85
CA GLU A 8 -5.27 4.66 -11.68
C GLU A 8 -6.45 4.76 -12.66
N GLN A 9 -6.78 3.65 -13.31
CA GLN A 9 -7.93 3.58 -14.21
C GLN A 9 -9.25 3.81 -13.45
N ARG A 10 -9.42 3.23 -12.26
CA ARG A 10 -10.59 3.49 -11.40
C ARG A 10 -10.67 4.95 -11.00
N ALA A 11 -9.56 5.56 -10.61
CA ALA A 11 -9.51 6.99 -10.28
C ALA A 11 -9.88 7.90 -11.46
N ALA A 12 -9.56 7.48 -12.69
CA ALA A 12 -9.93 8.22 -13.90
C ALA A 12 -11.40 8.07 -14.27
N THR A 13 -11.99 6.87 -14.09
CA THR A 13 -13.36 6.58 -14.54
C THR A 13 -14.42 6.78 -13.45
N HIS A 14 -14.06 6.56 -12.19
CA HIS A 14 -14.95 6.60 -11.03
C HIS A 14 -14.30 7.35 -9.85
N GLY A 15 -13.61 8.44 -10.14
CA GLY A 15 -12.76 9.14 -9.17
C GLY A 15 -13.49 9.67 -7.93
N ASP A 16 -14.78 9.95 -8.04
CA ASP A 16 -15.58 10.53 -6.95
C ASP A 16 -16.19 9.47 -6.01
N LEU A 17 -16.06 8.18 -6.36
CA LEU A 17 -16.48 7.10 -5.46
C LEU A 17 -15.51 6.99 -4.29
N THR A 18 -16.05 6.67 -3.11
CA THR A 18 -15.25 6.40 -1.91
C THR A 18 -14.41 5.14 -2.12
N ALA A 19 -13.09 5.27 -2.00
CA ALA A 19 -12.14 4.17 -2.04
C ALA A 19 -11.87 3.62 -0.64
N ILE A 20 -11.67 4.50 0.34
CA ILE A 20 -11.36 4.15 1.73
C ILE A 20 -12.27 4.95 2.64
N SER A 21 -12.87 4.27 3.61
CA SER A 21 -13.70 4.87 4.65
C SER A 21 -13.14 4.51 6.02
N ALA A 22 -12.88 5.50 6.85
CA ALA A 22 -12.48 5.36 8.25
C ALA A 22 -13.38 6.24 9.12
N ALA A 23 -13.33 6.03 10.44
CA ALA A 23 -14.23 6.72 11.38
C ALA A 23 -14.14 8.26 11.33
N ARG A 24 -12.99 8.81 10.95
CA ARG A 24 -12.75 10.26 10.94
C ARG A 24 -12.41 10.83 9.57
N GLU A 25 -12.12 10.01 8.61
CA GLU A 25 -11.68 10.42 7.28
C GLU A 25 -12.13 9.39 6.24
N SER A 26 -12.50 9.88 5.06
CA SER A 26 -12.71 9.05 3.89
C SER A 26 -11.90 9.60 2.72
N LEU A 27 -11.45 8.72 1.84
CA LEU A 27 -10.77 9.08 0.61
C LEU A 27 -11.53 8.56 -0.59
N THR A 28 -11.74 9.42 -1.57
CA THR A 28 -12.21 9.02 -2.89
C THR A 28 -11.07 8.35 -3.67
N TYR A 29 -11.40 7.63 -4.75
CA TYR A 29 -10.40 7.05 -5.65
C TYR A 29 -9.47 8.12 -6.25
N ARG A 30 -10.00 9.31 -6.55
CA ARG A 30 -9.24 10.45 -7.04
C ARG A 30 -8.24 10.94 -6.01
N GLU A 31 -8.67 11.16 -4.78
CA GLU A 31 -7.81 11.62 -3.69
C GLU A 31 -6.73 10.59 -3.33
N LEU A 32 -7.13 9.32 -3.22
CA LEU A 32 -6.18 8.21 -2.99
C LEU A 32 -5.10 8.21 -4.06
N ASN A 33 -5.47 8.31 -5.35
CA ASN A 33 -4.53 8.32 -6.46
C ASN A 33 -3.60 9.54 -6.44
N GLN A 34 -4.15 10.73 -6.17
CA GLN A 34 -3.38 11.98 -6.12
C GLN A 34 -2.38 11.99 -4.97
N ARG A 35 -2.81 11.62 -3.77
CA ARG A 35 -1.95 11.53 -2.59
C ARG A 35 -0.86 10.47 -2.80
N ALA A 36 -1.19 9.32 -3.37
CA ALA A 36 -0.21 8.27 -3.69
C ALA A 36 0.81 8.72 -4.77
N ASN A 37 0.41 9.56 -5.72
CA ASN A 37 1.34 10.16 -6.67
C ASN A 37 2.34 11.11 -5.99
N ALA A 38 1.90 11.88 -4.99
CA ALA A 38 2.77 12.73 -4.18
C ALA A 38 3.80 11.90 -3.40
N VAL A 39 3.32 10.85 -2.72
CA VAL A 39 4.18 9.90 -1.99
C VAL A 39 5.20 9.27 -2.93
N ALA A 40 4.78 8.78 -4.10
CA ALA A 40 5.70 8.16 -5.06
C ALA A 40 6.81 9.12 -5.52
N ARG A 41 6.47 10.39 -5.80
CA ARG A 41 7.47 11.41 -6.16
C ARG A 41 8.41 11.71 -5.01
N HIS A 42 7.88 11.81 -3.80
CA HIS A 42 8.68 12.04 -2.60
C HIS A 42 9.68 10.90 -2.36
N LEU A 43 9.24 9.65 -2.47
CA LEU A 43 10.11 8.48 -2.38
C LEU A 43 11.24 8.54 -3.42
N ILE A 44 10.91 8.82 -4.68
CA ILE A 44 11.90 8.91 -5.77
C ILE A 44 12.88 10.05 -5.54
N ALA A 45 12.42 11.20 -5.06
CA ALA A 45 13.27 12.35 -4.73
C ALA A 45 14.27 12.02 -3.60
N ASN A 46 13.88 11.13 -2.68
CA ASN A 46 14.74 10.62 -1.60
C ASN A 46 15.57 9.38 -1.99
N GLY A 47 15.70 9.09 -3.26
CA GLY A 47 16.58 8.03 -3.74
C GLY A 47 15.93 6.66 -3.95
N PHE A 48 14.63 6.50 -3.67
CA PHE A 48 13.90 5.27 -3.95
C PHE A 48 13.91 4.97 -5.46
N ARG A 49 14.12 3.72 -5.83
CA ARG A 49 14.22 3.28 -7.22
C ARG A 49 13.29 2.10 -7.49
N ARG A 50 13.02 1.82 -8.75
CA ARG A 50 12.30 0.61 -9.15
C ARG A 50 13.01 -0.63 -8.59
N GLY A 51 12.23 -1.53 -7.99
CA GLY A 51 12.73 -2.73 -7.32
C GLY A 51 13.26 -2.51 -5.89
N SER A 52 13.26 -1.26 -5.39
CA SER A 52 13.58 -1.01 -3.97
C SER A 52 12.51 -1.63 -3.07
N LEU A 53 12.94 -2.14 -1.92
CA LEU A 53 12.06 -2.62 -0.86
C LEU A 53 11.83 -1.51 0.17
N ALA A 54 10.58 -1.12 0.35
CA ALA A 54 10.16 -0.23 1.44
C ALA A 54 9.59 -1.04 2.59
N THR A 55 9.99 -0.73 3.82
CA THR A 55 9.32 -1.20 5.03
C THR A 55 8.36 -0.12 5.50
N VAL A 56 7.13 -0.52 5.79
CA VAL A 56 6.07 0.39 6.22
C VAL A 56 5.57 -0.10 7.56
N ARG A 57 5.88 0.64 8.61
CA ARG A 57 5.47 0.39 9.98
C ARG A 57 4.60 1.56 10.43
N LEU A 58 3.36 1.54 10.02
CA LEU A 58 2.36 2.56 10.28
C LEU A 58 1.07 1.88 10.75
N PRO A 59 0.28 2.55 11.61
CA PRO A 59 -1.03 2.06 11.99
C PRO A 59 -1.93 1.96 10.75
N ARG A 60 -2.91 1.07 10.80
CA ARG A 60 -3.87 0.92 9.69
C ARG A 60 -4.75 2.15 9.58
N SER A 61 -4.45 2.95 8.58
CA SER A 61 -5.11 4.22 8.35
C SER A 61 -5.26 4.47 6.84
N PRO A 62 -6.06 5.46 6.42
CA PRO A 62 -6.09 5.90 5.03
C PRO A 62 -4.70 6.30 4.51
N GLU A 63 -3.88 6.93 5.34
CA GLU A 63 -2.52 7.34 5.00
C GLU A 63 -1.64 6.12 4.70
N THR A 64 -1.78 5.04 5.45
CA THR A 64 -1.01 3.81 5.18
C THR A 64 -1.35 3.25 3.81
N ALA A 65 -2.62 3.22 3.42
CA ALA A 65 -3.01 2.80 2.07
C ALA A 65 -2.44 3.73 0.98
N VAL A 66 -2.40 5.04 1.24
CA VAL A 66 -1.76 6.04 0.37
C VAL A 66 -0.27 5.74 0.21
N VAL A 67 0.43 5.46 1.31
CA VAL A 67 1.87 5.13 1.30
C VAL A 67 2.14 3.85 0.52
N LEU A 68 1.38 2.77 0.80
CA LEU A 68 1.54 1.50 0.10
C LEU A 68 1.32 1.66 -1.41
N LEU A 69 0.26 2.38 -1.81
CA LEU A 69 0.02 2.67 -3.22
C LEU A 69 1.14 3.52 -3.82
N GLY A 70 1.67 4.50 -3.08
CA GLY A 70 2.81 5.32 -3.49
C GLY A 70 4.07 4.51 -3.75
N VAL A 71 4.39 3.54 -2.91
CA VAL A 71 5.51 2.59 -3.11
C VAL A 71 5.33 1.82 -4.41
N LEU A 72 4.14 1.26 -4.66
CA LEU A 72 3.85 0.54 -5.91
C LEU A 72 3.96 1.44 -7.14
N LYS A 73 3.51 2.70 -7.04
CA LYS A 73 3.61 3.70 -8.11
C LYS A 73 5.05 4.14 -8.37
N ALA A 74 5.90 4.11 -7.36
CA ALA A 74 7.35 4.33 -7.51
C ALA A 74 8.09 3.13 -8.12
N GLY A 75 7.37 2.03 -8.38
CA GLY A 75 7.92 0.80 -8.94
C GLY A 75 8.62 -0.09 -7.92
N GLY A 76 8.34 0.12 -6.63
CA GLY A 76 8.94 -0.65 -5.54
C GLY A 76 8.06 -1.77 -5.01
N THR A 77 8.61 -2.46 -4.05
CA THR A 77 8.00 -3.51 -3.24
C THR A 77 7.83 -2.99 -1.82
N TYR A 78 6.74 -3.33 -1.14
CA TYR A 78 6.60 -3.00 0.28
C TYR A 78 6.55 -4.26 1.16
N ALA A 79 7.02 -4.10 2.40
CA ALA A 79 6.75 -4.97 3.53
C ALA A 79 5.97 -4.18 4.57
N LEU A 80 4.72 -4.59 4.85
CA LEU A 80 3.91 -3.97 5.88
C LEU A 80 4.18 -4.67 7.21
N ILE A 81 4.65 -3.91 8.19
CA ILE A 81 5.01 -4.41 9.53
C ILE A 81 3.88 -4.02 10.50
N ASP A 82 3.32 -5.01 11.16
CA ASP A 82 2.25 -4.83 12.13
C ASP A 82 2.81 -4.82 13.56
N ASP A 83 2.63 -3.72 14.29
CA ASP A 83 3.13 -3.55 15.65
C ASP A 83 2.36 -4.40 16.67
N GLU A 84 1.10 -4.72 16.40
CA GLU A 84 0.25 -5.45 17.36
C GLU A 84 0.71 -6.89 17.58
N ARG A 85 1.58 -7.40 16.72
CA ARG A 85 2.09 -8.79 16.77
C ARG A 85 3.52 -8.93 17.29
N GLY A 86 4.02 -7.93 18.04
CA GLY A 86 5.36 -8.00 18.58
C GLY A 86 6.43 -7.91 17.48
N GLY A 87 6.26 -6.95 16.60
CA GLY A 87 7.20 -6.68 15.49
C GLY A 87 8.62 -6.63 16.02
N ASN A 88 9.51 -7.41 15.40
CA ASN A 88 10.93 -7.43 15.72
C ASN A 88 11.45 -5.99 15.76
N GLU A 89 12.05 -5.57 16.87
CA GLU A 89 12.63 -4.23 17.07
C GLU A 89 13.64 -3.83 15.98
N SER A 90 14.08 -4.82 15.19
CA SER A 90 15.00 -4.62 14.05
C SER A 90 14.42 -3.77 12.91
N TRP A 91 13.09 -3.55 12.85
CA TRP A 91 12.46 -2.76 11.78
C TRP A 91 12.16 -1.36 12.27
N PRO A 92 12.71 -0.29 11.64
CA PRO A 92 12.47 1.08 12.09
C PRO A 92 10.99 1.45 11.97
N PRO A 93 10.47 2.29 12.89
CA PRO A 93 9.12 2.81 12.78
C PRO A 93 8.99 3.75 11.57
N GLY A 94 7.78 3.94 11.08
CA GLY A 94 7.50 4.80 9.93
C GLY A 94 7.73 4.13 8.59
N VAL A 95 8.25 4.88 7.63
CA VAL A 95 8.58 4.41 6.28
C VAL A 95 10.09 4.45 6.08
N SER A 96 10.65 3.33 5.72
CA SER A 96 12.08 3.21 5.40
C SER A 96 12.26 2.40 4.13
N PHE A 97 13.37 2.55 3.46
CA PHE A 97 13.73 1.63 2.38
C PHE A 97 15.16 1.14 2.53
N VAL A 98 15.40 -0.05 1.98
CA VAL A 98 16.71 -0.70 2.01
C VAL A 98 17.53 -0.19 0.84
N GLN A 99 18.71 0.35 1.15
CA GLN A 99 19.68 0.81 0.16
C GLN A 99 21.04 0.14 0.39
N LYS A 100 21.72 -0.22 -0.70
CA LYS A 100 23.14 -0.55 -0.65
C LYS A 100 23.95 0.73 -0.48
N VAL A 101 24.81 0.75 0.52
CA VAL A 101 25.75 1.83 0.80
C VAL A 101 27.16 1.23 0.77
N ASP A 102 28.10 1.89 0.15
CA ASP A 102 29.53 1.58 0.08
C ASP A 102 29.87 0.06 0.15
N GLY A 103 29.77 -0.63 -0.97
CA GLY A 103 29.98 -2.08 -1.06
C GLY A 103 28.69 -2.87 -0.90
N ASP A 104 28.67 -3.88 -0.02
CA ASP A 104 27.52 -4.78 0.18
C ASP A 104 26.71 -4.49 1.46
N GLU A 105 27.02 -3.41 2.17
CA GLU A 105 26.27 -3.04 3.38
C GLU A 105 24.87 -2.56 3.02
N LEU A 106 23.85 -3.15 3.67
CA LEU A 106 22.46 -2.76 3.55
C LEU A 106 22.08 -1.85 4.71
N ARG A 107 21.56 -0.68 4.43
CA ARG A 107 21.04 0.26 5.45
C ARG A 107 19.58 0.58 5.21
N PHE A 108 18.86 0.75 6.32
CA PHE A 108 17.51 1.32 6.30
C PHE A 108 17.60 2.83 6.31
N LEU A 109 17.09 3.47 5.25
CA LEU A 109 16.96 4.92 5.19
C LEU A 109 15.52 5.28 5.54
N ALA A 110 15.33 5.89 6.71
CA ALA A 110 14.03 6.43 7.11
C ALA A 110 13.66 7.63 6.25
N ILE A 111 12.39 7.73 5.88
CA ILE A 111 11.86 8.85 5.10
C ILE A 111 10.79 9.55 5.91
N ASP A 112 10.94 10.85 6.10
CA ASP A 112 9.87 11.69 6.63
C ASP A 112 8.77 11.85 5.58
N MET A 113 7.61 11.27 5.85
CA MET A 113 6.44 11.29 4.97
C MET A 113 5.51 12.47 5.24
N THR A 114 5.76 13.26 6.30
CA THR A 114 4.84 14.32 6.76
C THR A 114 4.50 15.31 5.65
N GLY A 115 5.50 15.82 4.95
CA GLY A 115 5.28 16.76 3.86
C GLY A 115 4.51 16.17 2.67
N ALA A 116 4.78 14.91 2.33
CA ALA A 116 4.12 14.24 1.20
C ALA A 116 2.66 13.89 1.51
N LEU A 117 2.32 13.64 2.77
CA LEU A 117 0.96 13.30 3.20
C LEU A 117 0.08 14.55 3.41
N GLN A 118 0.67 15.64 3.94
CA GLN A 118 -0.06 16.89 4.23
C GLN A 118 -0.23 17.79 3.01
N HIS A 119 0.77 17.81 2.12
CA HIS A 119 0.77 18.67 0.94
C HIS A 119 0.91 17.81 -0.31
N PRO A 120 -0.21 17.44 -0.96
CA PRO A 120 -0.14 16.73 -2.23
C PRO A 120 0.69 17.55 -3.22
N ALA A 121 1.64 16.89 -3.87
CA ALA A 121 2.56 17.52 -4.81
C ALA A 121 1.80 18.36 -5.85
N GLN A 122 2.43 19.43 -6.36
CA GLN A 122 1.88 20.32 -7.39
C GLN A 122 1.40 19.59 -8.66
N SER A 123 1.89 18.38 -8.92
CA SER A 123 1.45 17.53 -10.02
C SER A 123 0.71 16.31 -9.52
N CYS A 124 -0.59 16.24 -9.86
CA CYS A 124 -1.44 15.07 -9.60
C CYS A 124 -1.32 13.97 -10.66
N ALA A 125 -0.50 14.18 -11.71
CA ALA A 125 -0.34 13.23 -12.81
C ALA A 125 0.29 11.90 -12.37
N ASN A 126 -0.14 10.81 -12.98
CA ASN A 126 0.44 9.50 -12.75
C ASN A 126 1.91 9.45 -13.23
N LEU A 127 2.73 8.63 -12.58
CA LEU A 127 4.13 8.48 -12.92
C LEU A 127 4.29 7.53 -14.13
N PRO A 128 5.20 7.82 -15.07
CA PRO A 128 5.45 6.98 -16.25
C PRO A 128 6.35 5.79 -15.94
N ILE A 129 6.20 5.18 -14.76
CA ILE A 129 7.02 4.03 -14.34
C ILE A 129 6.45 2.75 -14.92
N LEU A 130 7.30 1.99 -15.61
CA LEU A 130 6.95 0.70 -16.17
C LEU A 130 7.15 -0.39 -15.11
N THR A 131 6.03 -0.88 -14.56
CA THR A 131 6.00 -2.05 -13.67
C THR A 131 5.41 -3.22 -14.42
N ARG A 132 6.07 -4.39 -14.32
CA ARG A 132 5.62 -5.64 -14.93
C ARG A 132 4.72 -6.41 -13.96
N GLY A 133 3.90 -7.31 -14.48
CA GLY A 133 3.10 -8.22 -13.65
C GLY A 133 3.96 -9.12 -12.76
N SER A 134 5.12 -9.52 -13.25
CA SER A 134 6.09 -10.35 -12.52
C SER A 134 6.92 -9.60 -11.49
N ASP A 135 6.89 -8.25 -11.46
CA ASP A 135 7.58 -7.48 -10.42
C ASP A 135 6.87 -7.73 -9.08
N VAL A 136 7.66 -7.85 -8.00
CA VAL A 136 7.13 -8.10 -6.66
C VAL A 136 6.41 -6.85 -6.16
N ALA A 137 5.15 -7.00 -5.76
CA ALA A 137 4.35 -5.91 -5.19
C ALA A 137 4.54 -5.79 -3.69
N CYS A 138 4.50 -6.93 -2.99
CA CYS A 138 4.67 -6.93 -1.54
C CYS A 138 5.39 -8.19 -1.05
N VAL A 139 5.90 -8.07 0.16
CA VAL A 139 6.48 -9.16 0.93
C VAL A 139 5.58 -9.39 2.13
N LEU A 140 5.11 -10.61 2.30
CA LEU A 140 4.32 -11.01 3.45
C LEU A 140 5.23 -11.79 4.41
N PRO A 141 5.23 -11.44 5.72
CA PRO A 141 5.87 -12.25 6.73
C PRO A 141 5.13 -13.57 6.86
N ASP A 142 5.82 -14.68 6.94
CA ASP A 142 5.19 -15.95 7.26
C ASP A 142 4.94 -16.07 8.77
N ARG A 143 3.97 -16.92 9.16
CA ARG A 143 3.39 -16.95 10.49
C ARG A 143 4.30 -17.51 11.58
N ASP A 144 5.34 -18.27 11.24
CA ASP A 144 6.13 -19.06 12.23
C ASP A 144 7.64 -18.90 12.07
N GLY A 145 8.12 -17.72 11.62
CA GLY A 145 9.54 -17.50 11.37
C GLY A 145 10.06 -18.19 10.09
N ALA A 146 9.14 -18.64 9.25
CA ALA A 146 9.39 -19.21 7.94
C ALA A 146 9.74 -18.11 6.90
N PRO A 147 10.19 -18.49 5.70
CA PRO A 147 10.69 -17.56 4.71
C PRO A 147 9.61 -16.56 4.26
N LEU A 148 10.02 -15.33 4.03
CA LEU A 148 9.19 -14.27 3.48
C LEU A 148 8.55 -14.69 2.15
N VAL A 149 7.23 -14.48 2.03
CA VAL A 149 6.51 -14.77 0.78
C VAL A 149 6.53 -13.54 -0.12
N LEU A 150 7.16 -13.67 -1.28
CA LEU A 150 7.18 -12.64 -2.31
C LEU A 150 5.90 -12.73 -3.16
N VAL A 151 5.13 -11.66 -3.22
CA VAL A 151 3.87 -11.62 -3.96
C VAL A 151 4.00 -10.69 -5.16
N PRO A 152 4.07 -11.23 -6.40
CA PRO A 152 4.05 -10.44 -7.61
C PRO A 152 2.70 -9.73 -7.85
N HIS A 153 2.72 -8.64 -8.62
CA HIS A 153 1.50 -7.94 -9.02
C HIS A 153 0.48 -8.86 -9.71
N GLU A 154 0.94 -9.76 -10.59
CA GLU A 154 0.06 -10.68 -11.31
C GLU A 154 -0.65 -11.68 -10.38
N THR A 155 -0.01 -12.08 -9.29
CA THR A 155 -0.64 -12.92 -8.28
C THR A 155 -1.81 -12.18 -7.62
N ILE A 156 -1.61 -10.92 -7.21
CA ILE A 156 -2.69 -10.10 -6.63
C ILE A 156 -3.83 -9.94 -7.66
N MET A 157 -3.48 -9.69 -8.91
CA MET A 157 -4.47 -9.51 -9.97
C MET A 157 -5.27 -10.79 -10.25
N SER A 158 -4.66 -11.97 -10.16
CA SER A 158 -5.37 -13.24 -10.36
C SER A 158 -6.44 -13.52 -9.30
N LEU A 159 -6.32 -12.87 -8.14
CA LEU A 159 -7.28 -12.99 -7.04
C LEU A 159 -8.59 -12.20 -7.26
N GLN A 160 -8.67 -11.33 -8.25
CA GLN A 160 -9.89 -10.54 -8.56
C GLN A 160 -11.12 -11.40 -8.84
N ASN A 161 -10.93 -12.62 -9.34
CA ASN A 161 -12.02 -13.55 -9.66
C ASN A 161 -12.56 -14.30 -8.44
N ARG A 162 -12.02 -14.07 -7.24
CA ARG A 162 -12.56 -14.64 -6.01
C ARG A 162 -13.78 -13.83 -5.55
N PRO A 163 -14.82 -14.48 -4.99
CA PRO A 163 -15.93 -13.75 -4.40
C PRO A 163 -15.41 -12.92 -3.22
N VAL A 164 -15.26 -11.61 -3.45
CA VAL A 164 -14.88 -10.65 -2.42
C VAL A 164 -16.18 -10.12 -1.83
N LEU A 165 -16.30 -10.13 -0.51
CA LEU A 165 -17.37 -9.44 0.17
C LEU A 165 -17.30 -7.95 -0.23
N ARG A 166 -18.45 -7.36 -0.56
CA ARG A 166 -18.56 -5.95 -1.03
C ARG A 166 -17.99 -4.92 -0.05
N PHE A 167 -17.70 -5.35 1.17
CA PHE A 167 -17.07 -4.53 2.21
C PHE A 167 -15.83 -5.29 2.70
N ALA A 168 -14.68 -4.96 2.13
CA ALA A 168 -13.42 -5.48 2.64
C ALA A 168 -13.07 -4.73 3.92
N GLN A 169 -13.02 -5.45 5.04
CA GLN A 169 -12.41 -4.93 6.26
C GLN A 169 -10.91 -5.19 6.18
N TRP A 170 -10.14 -4.15 6.31
CA TRP A 170 -8.69 -4.31 6.38
C TRP A 170 -8.30 -4.73 7.80
N THR A 171 -8.47 -6.00 8.12
CA THR A 171 -8.16 -6.60 9.41
C THR A 171 -7.27 -7.84 9.21
N GLY A 172 -6.15 -7.94 9.93
CA GLY A 172 -5.28 -9.12 9.91
C GLY A 172 -4.35 -9.25 8.70
N GLU A 173 -3.56 -10.32 8.62
CA GLU A 173 -2.49 -10.51 7.62
C GLU A 173 -2.93 -10.77 6.19
N PRO A 174 -4.04 -11.42 5.88
CA PRO A 174 -4.54 -11.41 4.50
C PRO A 174 -4.97 -10.01 4.05
N GLY A 175 -5.24 -9.10 5.00
CA GLY A 175 -5.80 -7.78 4.74
C GLY A 175 -5.01 -6.87 3.80
N ALA A 176 -3.69 -7.05 3.66
CA ALA A 176 -2.93 -6.27 2.69
C ALA A 176 -3.28 -6.63 1.25
N LEU A 177 -3.61 -7.89 0.96
CA LEU A 177 -4.06 -8.33 -0.36
C LEU A 177 -5.52 -7.97 -0.59
N ASP A 178 -6.38 -8.10 0.42
CA ASP A 178 -7.78 -7.73 0.36
C ASP A 178 -7.99 -6.25 0.06
N LEU A 179 -7.13 -5.38 0.59
CA LEU A 179 -7.08 -3.96 0.23
C LEU A 179 -7.00 -3.77 -1.29
N TRP A 180 -6.04 -4.44 -1.94
CA TRP A 180 -5.83 -4.28 -3.38
C TRP A 180 -6.96 -4.89 -4.19
N ILE A 181 -7.44 -6.06 -3.80
CA ILE A 181 -8.54 -6.73 -4.50
C ILE A 181 -9.79 -5.85 -4.47
N ALA A 182 -10.16 -5.32 -3.30
CA ALA A 182 -11.30 -4.43 -3.16
C ALA A 182 -11.16 -3.16 -4.01
N LEU A 183 -10.01 -2.49 -3.93
CA LEU A 183 -9.76 -1.26 -4.69
C LEU A 183 -9.74 -1.51 -6.20
N MET A 184 -9.19 -2.62 -6.68
CA MET A 184 -9.21 -2.98 -8.09
C MET A 184 -10.62 -3.26 -8.61
N LEU A 185 -11.49 -3.82 -7.77
CA LEU A 185 -12.90 -4.08 -8.10
C LEU A 185 -13.77 -2.81 -8.03
N GLY A 186 -13.26 -1.70 -7.54
CA GLY A 186 -14.01 -0.46 -7.37
C GLY A 186 -14.85 -0.44 -6.09
N ALA A 187 -14.56 -1.31 -5.13
CA ALA A 187 -15.23 -1.36 -3.83
C ALA A 187 -14.63 -0.35 -2.83
N THR A 188 -15.42 0.00 -1.80
CA THR A 188 -14.94 0.78 -0.66
C THR A 188 -14.30 -0.15 0.38
N VAL A 189 -13.12 0.22 0.86
CA VAL A 189 -12.45 -0.45 1.97
C VAL A 189 -12.77 0.29 3.27
N THR A 190 -13.30 -0.40 4.26
CA THR A 190 -13.60 0.18 5.57
C THR A 190 -12.50 -0.14 6.57
N LEU A 191 -11.99 0.88 7.25
CA LEU A 191 -10.97 0.78 8.28
C LEU A 191 -11.60 1.04 9.64
N GLY A 192 -11.44 0.09 10.58
CA GLY A 192 -11.90 0.24 11.96
C GLY A 192 -13.43 0.28 12.06
N GLY A 193 -14.02 -0.86 12.25
CA GLY A 193 -15.36 -1.05 12.77
C GLY A 193 -15.31 -2.19 13.76
N GLU A 194 -15.85 -2.00 14.95
CA GLU A 194 -16.21 -3.12 15.83
C GLU A 194 -16.99 -4.14 14.99
N SER A 195 -16.64 -5.40 15.13
CA SER A 195 -17.29 -6.49 14.44
C SER A 195 -18.81 -6.31 14.43
N LEU A 196 -19.42 -6.29 13.24
CA LEU A 196 -20.86 -6.41 13.03
C LEU A 196 -21.40 -7.78 13.53
N GLN A 197 -21.07 -8.16 14.76
CA GLN A 197 -21.57 -9.37 15.40
C GLN A 197 -22.79 -9.12 16.30
N SER A 198 -23.44 -7.96 16.22
CA SER A 198 -24.61 -7.66 17.04
C SER A 198 -25.79 -7.07 16.29
N ALA A 199 -26.15 -7.65 15.16
CA ALA A 199 -27.41 -7.33 14.47
C ALA A 199 -28.14 -8.57 13.97
N ALA A 200 -28.19 -9.62 14.78
CA ALA A 200 -29.08 -10.78 14.61
C ALA A 200 -29.50 -11.25 16.00
N ALA A 201 -30.41 -10.51 16.60
CA ALA A 201 -31.24 -10.95 17.72
C ALA A 201 -32.67 -10.46 17.47
#